data_91b1c302485ca7d869cb3dc5b693d820
#
_entry.id   91b1c302485ca7d869cb3dc5b693d820
#
_cell.length_a   1.000
_cell.length_b   1.000
_cell.length_c   1.000
_cell.angle_alpha   90.00
_cell.angle_beta   90.00
_cell.angle_gamma   90.00
#
_symmetry.space_group_name_H-M   'P 1'
#
loop_
_entity.id
_entity.type
_entity.pdbx_description
1 polymer ?
#
loop_
_entity_poly.entity_id
_entity_poly.type
_entity_poly.pdbx_seq_one_letter_code
_entity_poly.pdbx_strand_id
1 'polypeptide(L)'
;VTLRSKYAHTLIGTWAEVTDPRKHVFEDLGIAAWLILLWRDMFPAREPVSEPQHQLRCADVWGQPPGGFVDIGCGNGLLVHILTCEGYVGSGWDARARKSWHNYKQQGTVLLEARLELTHSEQLPTTAWIPAGAFLIGNHADELTPWIPFLAASTPACSGFVNIPCCAWTLEGSPFTPTNQTLSENDIASWFRVPPASLPKPSMPTAPVKAPSSLYSWTDRLAHSRWFI
;
A
#
# COMPACT_ATOMS: atom_id res chain seq x y z
N VAL A 1 -5.79 -16.23 16.24
CA VAL A 1 -5.15 -15.12 16.98
C VAL A 1 -5.15 -13.92 16.06
N THR A 2 -5.73 -12.80 16.49
CA THR A 2 -5.72 -11.57 15.69
C THR A 2 -4.36 -10.87 15.84
N LEU A 3 -3.93 -10.11 14.82
CA LEU A 3 -2.70 -9.31 14.91
C LEU A 3 -2.71 -8.39 16.15
N ARG A 4 -3.88 -7.85 16.47
CA ARG A 4 -4.07 -7.01 17.64
C ARG A 4 -3.67 -7.71 18.94
N SER A 5 -4.14 -8.95 19.20
CA SER A 5 -3.80 -9.70 20.41
C SER A 5 -2.34 -10.16 20.43
N LYS A 6 -1.73 -10.32 19.25
CA LYS A 6 -0.34 -10.73 19.11
C LYS A 6 0.66 -9.58 19.38
N TYR A 7 0.35 -8.38 18.91
CA TYR A 7 1.35 -7.30 18.83
C TYR A 7 1.03 -6.06 19.66
N ALA A 8 -0.26 -5.72 19.89
CA ALA A 8 -0.61 -4.39 20.39
C ALA A 8 0.06 -4.04 21.72
N HIS A 9 0.08 -4.98 22.70
CA HIS A 9 0.64 -4.71 24.01
C HIS A 9 2.14 -4.40 23.94
N THR A 10 2.91 -5.21 23.20
CA THR A 10 4.36 -5.04 23.06
C THR A 10 4.69 -3.76 22.31
N LEU A 11 4.03 -3.50 21.17
CA LEU A 11 4.27 -2.32 20.32
C LEU A 11 3.96 -1.02 21.06
N ILE A 12 2.88 -0.97 21.85
CA ILE A 12 2.56 0.19 22.68
C ILE A 12 3.59 0.38 23.77
N GLY A 13 4.01 -0.71 24.44
CA GLY A 13 4.97 -0.66 25.54
C GLY A 13 6.39 -0.28 25.13
N THR A 14 6.77 -0.54 23.89
CA THR A 14 8.10 -0.24 23.32
C THR A 14 8.12 0.97 22.38
N TRP A 15 7.07 1.77 22.41
CA TRP A 15 6.93 2.93 21.51
C TRP A 15 8.04 3.96 21.73
N ALA A 16 8.80 4.27 20.69
CA ALA A 16 9.94 5.17 20.75
C ALA A 16 9.68 6.59 20.23
N GLU A 17 8.52 6.79 19.58
CA GLU A 17 8.17 8.08 18.99
C GLU A 17 7.44 8.99 20.01
N VAL A 18 7.32 10.29 19.67
CA VAL A 18 6.63 11.28 20.52
C VAL A 18 5.11 11.32 20.33
N THR A 19 4.61 10.61 19.34
CA THR A 19 3.19 10.54 18.97
C THR A 19 2.42 9.54 19.83
N ASP A 20 1.07 9.58 19.79
CA ASP A 20 0.23 8.65 20.55
C ASP A 20 0.42 7.20 20.04
N PRO A 21 0.98 6.30 20.86
CA PRO A 21 1.22 4.92 20.46
C PRO A 21 -0.07 4.16 20.14
N ARG A 22 -1.14 4.41 20.88
CA ARG A 22 -2.39 3.66 20.69
C ARG A 22 -3.00 3.94 19.32
N LYS A 23 -3.03 5.21 18.92
CA LYS A 23 -3.56 5.60 17.62
C LYS A 23 -2.81 4.89 16.51
N HIS A 24 -1.48 5.06 16.44
CA HIS A 24 -0.66 4.51 15.35
C HIS A 24 -0.60 2.99 15.36
N VAL A 25 -0.45 2.36 16.53
CA VAL A 25 -0.36 0.89 16.60
C VAL A 25 -1.67 0.24 16.13
N PHE A 26 -2.84 0.76 16.52
CA PHE A 26 -4.09 0.16 16.07
C PHE A 26 -4.41 0.43 14.61
N GLU A 27 -4.02 1.57 14.08
CA GLU A 27 -4.14 1.92 12.68
C GLU A 27 -3.29 0.98 11.81
N ASP A 28 -1.99 0.88 12.10
CA ASP A 28 -1.07 0.03 11.32
C ASP A 28 -1.39 -1.46 11.45
N LEU A 29 -1.85 -1.92 12.62
CA LEU A 29 -2.35 -3.30 12.77
C LEU A 29 -3.58 -3.56 11.89
N GLY A 30 -4.46 -2.58 11.74
CA GLY A 30 -5.62 -2.67 10.86
C GLY A 30 -5.21 -2.72 9.39
N ILE A 31 -4.30 -1.85 8.98
CA ILE A 31 -3.77 -1.78 7.62
C ILE A 31 -3.00 -3.07 7.28
N ALA A 32 -2.14 -3.54 8.18
CA ALA A 32 -1.42 -4.81 8.00
C ALA A 32 -2.38 -5.99 7.83
N ALA A 33 -3.41 -6.09 8.67
CA ALA A 33 -4.42 -7.15 8.56
C ALA A 33 -5.14 -7.11 7.21
N TRP A 34 -5.49 -5.91 6.74
CA TRP A 34 -6.14 -5.73 5.45
C TRP A 34 -5.21 -6.11 4.28
N LEU A 35 -3.95 -5.68 4.30
CA LEU A 35 -2.96 -6.05 3.28
C LEU A 35 -2.74 -7.56 3.22
N ILE A 36 -2.60 -8.20 4.36
CA ILE A 36 -2.43 -9.65 4.47
C ILE A 36 -3.62 -10.40 3.83
N LEU A 37 -4.84 -9.94 4.09
CA LEU A 37 -6.04 -10.53 3.49
C LEU A 37 -6.11 -10.25 1.98
N LEU A 38 -5.75 -9.05 1.55
CA LEU A 38 -5.66 -8.70 0.14
C LEU A 38 -4.67 -9.62 -0.59
N TRP A 39 -3.47 -9.78 -0.06
CA TRP A 39 -2.43 -10.62 -0.67
C TRP A 39 -2.78 -12.11 -0.66
N ARG A 40 -3.45 -12.60 0.38
CA ARG A 40 -4.01 -13.95 0.41
C ARG A 40 -4.94 -14.20 -0.79
N ASP A 41 -5.76 -13.21 -1.13
CA ASP A 41 -6.75 -13.33 -2.20
C ASP A 41 -6.14 -13.06 -3.60
N MET A 42 -5.05 -12.28 -3.66
CA MET A 42 -4.38 -11.94 -4.92
C MET A 42 -3.33 -12.97 -5.36
N PHE A 43 -2.64 -13.60 -4.42
CA PHE A 43 -1.48 -14.44 -4.73
C PHE A 43 -1.72 -15.89 -4.30
N PRO A 44 -1.18 -16.88 -5.05
CA PRO A 44 -1.33 -18.28 -4.68
C PRO A 44 -0.67 -18.55 -3.33
N ALA A 45 -1.30 -19.42 -2.54
CA ALA A 45 -0.71 -19.91 -1.30
C ALA A 45 0.60 -20.64 -1.58
N ARG A 46 1.53 -20.58 -0.65
CA ARG A 46 2.76 -21.36 -0.71
C ARG A 46 2.48 -22.83 -0.39
N GLU A 47 3.26 -23.72 -1.00
CA GLU A 47 3.25 -25.11 -0.58
C GLU A 47 3.61 -25.21 0.90
N PRO A 48 2.86 -26.01 1.68
CA PRO A 48 3.11 -26.16 3.12
C PRO A 48 4.56 -26.62 3.36
N VAL A 49 5.28 -25.89 4.20
CA VAL A 49 6.60 -26.36 4.66
C VAL A 49 6.39 -27.59 5.55
N SER A 50 7.05 -28.69 5.23
CA SER A 50 6.78 -30.03 5.76
C SER A 50 6.99 -30.19 7.27
N GLU A 51 7.61 -29.26 7.97
CA GLU A 51 7.69 -29.25 9.44
C GLU A 51 7.73 -27.82 10.00
N PRO A 52 6.66 -27.33 10.61
CA PRO A 52 6.70 -26.04 11.30
C PRO A 52 7.42 -26.19 12.65
N GLN A 53 8.70 -25.87 12.70
CA GLN A 53 9.46 -25.79 13.96
C GLN A 53 9.13 -24.54 14.79
N HIS A 54 8.32 -23.62 14.25
CA HIS A 54 7.97 -22.35 14.87
C HIS A 54 6.47 -22.06 14.74
N GLN A 55 5.98 -21.10 15.54
CA GLN A 55 4.62 -20.59 15.37
C GLN A 55 4.44 -20.05 13.95
N LEU A 56 3.49 -20.65 13.20
CA LEU A 56 3.18 -20.27 11.81
C LEU A 56 2.84 -18.77 11.71
N ARG A 57 3.49 -18.11 10.78
CA ARG A 57 3.23 -16.71 10.40
C ARG A 57 2.28 -16.69 9.20
N CYS A 58 1.65 -15.56 8.94
CA CYS A 58 0.68 -15.46 7.85
C CYS A 58 1.32 -15.79 6.48
N ALA A 59 2.52 -15.31 6.20
CA ALA A 59 3.23 -15.57 4.94
C ALA A 59 3.74 -17.00 4.77
N ASP A 60 3.75 -17.79 5.83
CA ASP A 60 4.12 -19.21 5.74
C ASP A 60 2.97 -20.05 5.17
N VAL A 61 1.73 -19.54 5.22
CA VAL A 61 0.51 -20.23 4.79
C VAL A 61 -0.15 -19.54 3.61
N TRP A 62 -0.13 -18.23 3.57
CA TRP A 62 -0.85 -17.43 2.59
C TRP A 62 0.07 -16.87 1.51
N GLY A 63 -0.53 -16.48 0.38
CA GLY A 63 0.18 -15.87 -0.72
C GLY A 63 0.83 -14.54 -0.34
N GLN A 64 1.89 -14.20 -1.04
CA GLN A 64 2.61 -12.93 -0.90
C GLN A 64 3.04 -12.40 -2.26
N PRO A 65 3.28 -11.08 -2.39
CA PRO A 65 3.78 -10.49 -3.62
C PRO A 65 5.09 -11.17 -4.07
N PRO A 66 5.24 -11.53 -5.37
CA PRO A 66 6.42 -12.27 -5.84
C PRO A 66 7.74 -11.54 -5.63
N GLY A 67 7.75 -10.21 -5.75
CA GLY A 67 8.92 -9.35 -5.49
C GLY A 67 8.95 -8.77 -4.07
N GLY A 68 8.08 -9.25 -3.16
CA GLY A 68 7.90 -8.67 -1.85
C GLY A 68 7.12 -7.36 -1.90
N PHE A 69 7.19 -6.56 -0.82
CA PHE A 69 6.53 -5.25 -0.77
C PHE A 69 7.53 -4.11 -0.55
N VAL A 70 7.16 -2.91 -0.98
CA VAL A 70 7.89 -1.68 -0.71
C VAL A 70 6.92 -0.63 -0.18
N ASP A 71 7.14 -0.18 1.06
CA ASP A 71 6.38 0.89 1.70
C ASP A 71 7.12 2.22 1.50
N ILE A 72 6.53 3.10 0.69
CA ILE A 72 7.13 4.35 0.23
C ILE A 72 6.60 5.50 1.08
N GLY A 73 7.49 6.18 1.80
CA GLY A 73 7.12 7.13 2.86
C GLY A 73 6.73 6.39 4.15
N CYS A 74 7.47 5.35 4.51
CA CYS A 74 7.11 4.42 5.59
C CYS A 74 7.13 5.03 7.01
N GLY A 75 7.51 6.29 7.16
CA GLY A 75 7.50 7.01 8.42
C GLY A 75 8.26 6.29 9.54
N ASN A 76 7.55 5.94 10.61
CA ASN A 76 8.13 5.24 11.76
C ASN A 76 8.49 3.77 11.48
N GLY A 77 8.08 3.21 10.34
CA GLY A 77 8.39 1.85 9.92
C GLY A 77 7.57 0.76 10.60
N LEU A 78 6.53 1.12 11.37
CA LEU A 78 5.74 0.15 12.12
C LEU A 78 4.97 -0.82 11.22
N LEU A 79 4.33 -0.33 10.15
CA LEU A 79 3.63 -1.18 9.19
C LEU A 79 4.58 -2.22 8.58
N VAL A 80 5.75 -1.77 8.14
CA VAL A 80 6.81 -2.65 7.59
C VAL A 80 7.22 -3.70 8.62
N HIS A 81 7.41 -3.29 9.88
CA HIS A 81 7.79 -4.17 10.96
C HIS A 81 6.74 -5.26 11.23
N ILE A 82 5.46 -4.90 11.31
CA ILE A 82 4.36 -5.86 11.52
C ILE A 82 4.33 -6.90 10.37
N LEU A 83 4.40 -6.43 9.12
CA LEU A 83 4.39 -7.31 7.94
C LEU A 83 5.62 -8.25 7.93
N THR A 84 6.80 -7.73 8.28
CA THR A 84 8.03 -8.54 8.40
C THR A 84 7.90 -9.59 9.50
N CYS A 85 7.33 -9.25 10.66
CA CYS A 85 7.06 -10.21 11.75
C CYS A 85 6.10 -11.32 11.33
N GLU A 86 5.16 -11.04 10.42
CA GLU A 86 4.26 -12.02 9.82
C GLU A 86 4.90 -12.78 8.62
N GLY A 87 6.20 -12.58 8.38
CA GLY A 87 6.99 -13.34 7.42
C GLY A 87 6.96 -12.80 5.98
N TYR A 88 6.31 -11.66 5.74
CA TYR A 88 6.32 -11.03 4.43
C TYR A 88 7.68 -10.38 4.16
N VAL A 89 8.22 -10.64 2.97
CA VAL A 89 9.47 -10.02 2.52
C VAL A 89 9.18 -8.62 2.00
N GLY A 90 9.92 -7.63 2.48
CA GLY A 90 9.76 -6.27 2.00
C GLY A 90 10.65 -5.26 2.71
N SER A 91 10.48 -4.00 2.34
CA SER A 91 11.26 -2.88 2.88
C SER A 91 10.41 -1.62 2.99
N GLY A 92 10.84 -0.73 3.88
CA GLY A 92 10.30 0.63 3.97
C GLY A 92 11.34 1.66 3.61
N TRP A 93 10.90 2.71 2.93
CA TRP A 93 11.73 3.82 2.46
C TRP A 93 11.16 5.14 2.94
N ASP A 94 11.99 5.98 3.56
CA ASP A 94 11.61 7.33 3.99
C ASP A 94 12.80 8.28 3.82
N ALA A 95 12.51 9.55 3.64
CA ALA A 95 13.54 10.59 3.52
C ALA A 95 14.37 10.76 4.80
N ARG A 96 13.91 10.23 5.92
CA ARG A 96 14.53 10.42 7.23
C ARG A 96 14.25 9.25 8.17
N ALA A 97 15.29 8.66 8.73
CA ALA A 97 15.17 7.64 9.75
C ALA A 97 14.44 8.16 11.01
N ARG A 98 13.61 7.31 11.62
CA ARG A 98 12.90 7.59 12.87
C ARG A 98 13.52 6.83 14.03
N LYS A 99 13.19 7.21 15.26
CA LYS A 99 13.75 6.59 16.49
C LYS A 99 13.42 5.10 16.58
N SER A 100 12.22 4.71 16.20
CA SER A 100 11.72 3.33 16.17
C SER A 100 12.53 2.41 15.24
N TRP A 101 13.16 2.94 14.20
CA TRP A 101 13.90 2.15 13.21
C TRP A 101 15.02 1.32 13.82
N HIS A 102 15.70 1.87 14.85
CA HIS A 102 16.78 1.14 15.53
C HIS A 102 16.27 -0.20 16.06
N ASN A 103 15.15 -0.18 16.78
CA ASN A 103 14.56 -1.38 17.38
C ASN A 103 14.04 -2.36 16.32
N TYR A 104 13.40 -1.87 15.26
CA TYR A 104 12.85 -2.72 14.22
C TYR A 104 13.93 -3.36 13.36
N LYS A 105 14.99 -2.64 13.03
CA LYS A 105 16.15 -3.20 12.29
C LYS A 105 16.83 -4.32 13.06
N GLN A 106 16.96 -4.22 14.38
CA GLN A 106 17.49 -5.31 15.22
C GLN A 106 16.65 -6.59 15.15
N GLN A 107 15.38 -6.47 14.78
CA GLN A 107 14.43 -7.57 14.60
C GLN A 107 14.27 -7.99 13.12
N GLY A 108 15.19 -7.57 12.26
CA GLY A 108 15.23 -7.99 10.84
C GLY A 108 14.37 -7.16 9.88
N THR A 109 13.77 -6.06 10.35
CA THR A 109 13.00 -5.17 9.45
C THR A 109 13.95 -4.35 8.59
N VAL A 110 13.71 -4.32 7.28
CA VAL A 110 14.51 -3.54 6.32
C VAL A 110 13.89 -2.15 6.16
N LEU A 111 14.58 -1.14 6.69
CA LEU A 111 14.18 0.27 6.60
C LEU A 111 15.34 1.09 6.03
N LEU A 112 15.09 1.84 4.97
CA LEU A 112 16.11 2.52 4.19
C LEU A 112 15.85 4.03 4.18
N GLU A 113 16.87 4.80 4.54
CA GLU A 113 16.82 6.25 4.44
C GLU A 113 17.24 6.67 3.04
N ALA A 114 16.29 7.22 2.30
CA ALA A 114 16.54 7.75 0.96
C ALA A 114 15.52 8.83 0.62
N ARG A 115 16.01 9.92 0.04
CA ARG A 115 15.16 10.95 -0.53
C ARG A 115 14.85 10.58 -1.98
N LEU A 116 13.58 10.45 -2.30
CA LEU A 116 13.13 10.24 -3.66
C LEU A 116 12.99 11.61 -4.34
N GLU A 117 13.82 11.88 -5.34
CA GLU A 117 13.70 13.07 -6.17
C GLU A 117 12.80 12.73 -7.36
N LEU A 118 11.52 13.06 -7.20
CA LEU A 118 10.50 12.86 -8.21
C LEU A 118 10.27 14.21 -8.90
N THR A 119 10.70 14.33 -10.13
CA THR A 119 10.55 15.54 -10.93
C THR A 119 9.61 15.32 -12.09
N HIS A 120 8.85 16.35 -12.46
CA HIS A 120 8.11 16.38 -13.70
C HIS A 120 9.08 16.39 -14.89
N SER A 121 9.42 15.21 -15.37
CA SER A 121 10.08 15.02 -16.65
C SER A 121 9.15 14.25 -17.57
N GLU A 122 9.37 14.35 -18.88
CA GLU A 122 8.65 13.53 -19.86
C GLU A 122 8.95 12.03 -19.69
N GLN A 123 9.90 11.69 -18.83
CA GLN A 123 10.30 10.33 -18.52
C GLN A 123 9.73 9.90 -17.16
N LEU A 124 9.24 8.66 -17.09
CA LEU A 124 8.81 8.05 -15.85
C LEU A 124 9.98 7.96 -14.85
N PRO A 125 9.70 8.06 -13.53
CA PRO A 125 10.73 7.93 -12.50
C PRO A 125 11.51 6.62 -12.64
N THR A 126 12.81 6.66 -12.37
CA THR A 126 13.58 5.41 -12.30
C THR A 126 13.17 4.60 -11.08
N THR A 127 12.89 3.32 -11.31
CA THR A 127 12.47 2.37 -10.29
C THR A 127 13.49 1.23 -10.10
N ALA A 128 14.72 1.42 -10.53
CA ALA A 128 15.78 0.40 -10.44
C ALA A 128 16.05 -0.09 -9.01
N TRP A 129 15.65 0.71 -7.99
CA TRP A 129 15.75 0.37 -6.58
C TRP A 129 14.56 -0.44 -6.05
N ILE A 130 13.46 -0.55 -6.84
CA ILE A 130 12.28 -1.34 -6.49
C ILE A 130 12.45 -2.73 -7.09
N PRO A 131 12.32 -3.80 -6.30
CA PRO A 131 12.41 -5.16 -6.84
C PRO A 131 11.34 -5.43 -7.90
N ALA A 132 11.70 -6.12 -8.96
CA ALA A 132 10.72 -6.57 -9.95
C ALA A 132 9.66 -7.46 -9.28
N GLY A 133 8.40 -7.26 -9.62
CA GLY A 133 7.29 -7.99 -8.99
C GLY A 133 6.90 -7.49 -7.60
N ALA A 134 7.47 -6.39 -7.12
CA ALA A 134 7.09 -5.82 -5.83
C ALA A 134 5.65 -5.29 -5.83
N PHE A 135 5.03 -5.30 -4.64
CA PHE A 135 3.78 -4.61 -4.36
C PHE A 135 4.10 -3.29 -3.65
N LEU A 136 3.61 -2.17 -4.18
CA LEU A 136 3.91 -0.86 -3.61
C LEU A 136 2.83 -0.43 -2.61
N ILE A 137 3.28 0.15 -1.50
CA ILE A 137 2.41 0.71 -0.47
C ILE A 137 2.75 2.19 -0.36
N GLY A 138 1.73 3.05 -0.42
CA GLY A 138 1.79 4.46 -0.08
C GLY A 138 0.80 4.73 1.05
N ASN A 139 1.23 4.48 2.29
CA ASN A 139 0.40 4.71 3.47
C ASN A 139 0.77 6.03 4.13
N HIS A 140 -0.12 7.02 4.06
CA HIS A 140 0.14 8.39 4.52
C HIS A 140 1.44 8.98 3.93
N ALA A 141 1.66 8.75 2.64
CA ALA A 141 2.92 9.08 1.95
C ALA A 141 3.04 10.58 1.57
N ASP A 142 2.15 11.44 2.08
CA ASP A 142 2.15 12.88 1.87
C ASP A 142 2.36 13.26 0.39
N GLU A 143 3.38 14.05 0.07
CA GLU A 143 3.72 14.48 -1.29
C GLU A 143 4.09 13.33 -2.25
N LEU A 144 4.40 12.15 -1.74
CA LEU A 144 4.68 10.97 -2.56
C LEU A 144 3.39 10.26 -3.01
N THR A 145 2.26 10.53 -2.36
CA THR A 145 0.95 9.91 -2.65
C THR A 145 0.59 9.92 -4.13
N PRO A 146 0.63 11.07 -4.85
CA PRO A 146 0.28 11.09 -6.28
C PRO A 146 1.29 10.37 -7.17
N TRP A 147 2.51 10.09 -6.68
CA TRP A 147 3.57 9.41 -7.43
C TRP A 147 3.49 7.88 -7.37
N ILE A 148 2.80 7.30 -6.38
CA ILE A 148 2.70 5.84 -6.20
C ILE A 148 2.22 5.12 -7.47
N PRO A 149 1.16 5.57 -8.17
CA PRO A 149 0.72 4.95 -9.42
C PRO A 149 1.78 4.99 -10.53
N PHE A 150 2.53 6.09 -10.63
CA PHE A 150 3.60 6.24 -11.65
C PHE A 150 4.79 5.33 -11.34
N LEU A 151 5.18 5.23 -10.08
CA LEU A 151 6.21 4.28 -9.64
C LEU A 151 5.78 2.85 -9.92
N ALA A 152 4.53 2.50 -9.65
CA ALA A 152 3.99 1.17 -9.94
C ALA A 152 4.02 0.87 -11.45
N ALA A 153 3.59 1.82 -12.28
CA ALA A 153 3.61 1.68 -13.74
C ALA A 153 5.04 1.54 -14.31
N SER A 154 6.03 2.15 -13.65
CA SER A 154 7.44 2.12 -14.06
C SER A 154 8.21 0.91 -13.53
N THR A 155 7.66 0.20 -12.54
CA THR A 155 8.33 -0.95 -11.91
C THR A 155 8.10 -2.22 -12.73
N PRO A 156 9.16 -2.92 -13.16
CA PRO A 156 9.01 -4.15 -13.93
C PRO A 156 8.18 -5.20 -13.19
N ALA A 157 7.17 -5.74 -13.88
CA ALA A 157 6.28 -6.78 -13.35
C ALA A 157 5.67 -6.42 -11.99
N CYS A 158 5.44 -5.13 -11.70
CA CYS A 158 4.79 -4.68 -10.46
C CYS A 158 3.54 -5.52 -10.21
N SER A 159 3.43 -6.12 -9.04
CA SER A 159 2.33 -7.03 -8.71
C SER A 159 1.07 -6.31 -8.20
N GLY A 160 1.15 -5.00 -8.03
CA GLY A 160 0.06 -4.12 -7.62
C GLY A 160 0.54 -2.99 -6.74
N PHE A 161 -0.37 -2.11 -6.40
CA PHE A 161 -0.11 -1.05 -5.42
C PHE A 161 -1.37 -0.72 -4.62
N VAL A 162 -1.15 -0.11 -3.47
CA VAL A 162 -2.19 0.52 -2.66
C VAL A 162 -1.76 1.94 -2.28
N ASN A 163 -2.72 2.83 -2.26
CA ASN A 163 -2.53 4.21 -1.83
C ASN A 163 -3.58 4.55 -0.77
N ILE A 164 -3.13 4.90 0.44
CA ILE A 164 -3.99 5.27 1.57
C ILE A 164 -3.65 6.72 1.93
N PRO A 165 -4.23 7.71 1.22
CA PRO A 165 -3.92 9.11 1.44
C PRO A 165 -4.57 9.63 2.73
N CYS A 166 -3.84 10.40 3.52
CA CYS A 166 -4.39 11.20 4.63
C CYS A 166 -4.81 12.60 4.19
N CYS A 167 -4.23 13.08 3.10
CA CYS A 167 -4.43 14.42 2.55
C CYS A 167 -4.20 14.42 1.04
N ALA A 168 -4.68 15.46 0.38
CA ALA A 168 -4.52 15.61 -1.06
C ALA A 168 -3.24 16.41 -1.37
N TRP A 169 -2.43 15.89 -2.29
CA TRP A 169 -1.22 16.52 -2.78
C TRP A 169 -1.22 16.59 -4.31
N THR A 170 -0.57 17.61 -4.85
CA THR A 170 -0.30 17.72 -6.28
C THR A 170 1.01 16.99 -6.64
N LEU A 171 1.24 16.73 -7.92
CA LEU A 171 2.49 16.14 -8.38
C LEU A 171 3.70 17.06 -8.15
N GLU A 172 3.46 18.38 -8.00
CA GLU A 172 4.49 19.36 -7.68
C GLU A 172 4.90 19.38 -6.20
N GLY A 173 4.34 18.48 -5.39
CA GLY A 173 4.62 18.39 -3.95
C GLY A 173 4.01 19.53 -3.15
N SER A 174 2.89 20.08 -3.60
CA SER A 174 2.12 21.10 -2.87
C SER A 174 0.79 20.52 -2.36
N PRO A 175 0.31 20.93 -1.18
CA PRO A 175 -1.01 20.54 -0.73
C PRO A 175 -2.08 20.96 -1.75
N PHE A 176 -2.95 20.04 -2.12
CA PHE A 176 -4.06 20.32 -3.03
C PHE A 176 -5.14 21.10 -2.27
N THR A 177 -5.37 22.33 -2.69
CA THR A 177 -6.50 23.14 -2.20
C THR A 177 -7.58 23.13 -3.28
N PRO A 178 -8.76 22.56 -3.02
CA PRO A 178 -9.86 22.65 -3.97
C PRO A 178 -10.16 24.13 -4.24
N THR A 179 -9.90 24.59 -5.44
CA THR A 179 -10.46 25.86 -5.89
C THR A 179 -11.95 25.62 -6.11
N ASN A 180 -12.81 26.59 -5.72
CA ASN A 180 -14.26 26.55 -5.95
C ASN A 180 -14.62 26.61 -7.46
N GLN A 181 -13.70 26.35 -8.35
CA GLN A 181 -13.96 26.14 -9.75
C GLN A 181 -14.60 24.76 -9.90
N THR A 182 -15.91 24.74 -10.01
CA THR A 182 -16.63 23.60 -10.59
C THR A 182 -16.02 23.33 -11.97
N LEU A 183 -15.19 22.28 -12.05
CA LEU A 183 -14.72 21.79 -13.35
C LEU A 183 -15.95 21.44 -14.16
N SER A 184 -16.08 22.06 -15.33
CA SER A 184 -17.17 21.69 -16.24
C SER A 184 -16.94 20.24 -16.73
N GLU A 185 -18.01 19.55 -17.11
CA GLU A 185 -17.89 18.23 -17.73
C GLU A 185 -16.94 18.24 -18.93
N ASN A 186 -16.83 19.36 -19.64
CA ASN A 186 -15.92 19.56 -20.75
C ASN A 186 -14.46 19.64 -20.31
N ASP A 187 -14.14 20.22 -19.15
CA ASP A 187 -12.78 20.26 -18.61
C ASP A 187 -12.35 18.85 -18.22
N ILE A 188 -13.21 18.10 -17.55
CA ILE A 188 -12.97 16.69 -17.18
C ILE A 188 -12.78 15.85 -18.44
N ALA A 189 -13.66 15.99 -19.44
CA ALA A 189 -13.55 15.27 -20.71
C ALA A 189 -12.29 15.61 -21.49
N SER A 190 -11.74 16.85 -21.33
CA SER A 190 -10.50 17.23 -21.99
C SER A 190 -9.27 16.50 -21.43
N TRP A 191 -9.27 16.14 -20.17
CA TRP A 191 -8.18 15.40 -19.52
C TRP A 191 -8.13 13.93 -19.93
N PHE A 192 -9.29 13.37 -20.28
CA PHE A 192 -9.42 11.97 -20.71
C PHE A 192 -9.52 11.81 -22.23
N ARG A 193 -9.14 12.82 -23.03
CA ARG A 193 -9.09 12.69 -24.48
C ARG A 193 -8.01 11.71 -24.91
N VAL A 194 -8.33 10.44 -24.79
CA VAL A 194 -7.71 9.42 -25.64
C VAL A 194 -8.19 9.70 -27.06
N PRO A 195 -7.29 9.86 -28.06
CA PRO A 195 -7.71 10.01 -29.45
C PRO A 195 -8.65 8.88 -29.84
N PRO A 196 -9.79 9.12 -30.48
CA PRO A 196 -10.84 8.10 -30.73
C PRO A 196 -10.42 6.95 -31.67
N ALA A 197 -9.18 6.88 -32.09
CA ALA A 197 -8.72 5.97 -33.14
C ALA A 197 -7.91 4.74 -32.69
N SER A 198 -7.68 4.50 -31.41
CA SER A 198 -6.76 3.45 -30.98
C SER A 198 -7.24 2.45 -29.92
N LEU A 199 -8.46 2.56 -29.43
CA LEU A 199 -8.98 1.54 -28.51
C LEU A 199 -9.82 0.53 -29.29
N PRO A 200 -9.48 -0.79 -29.23
CA PRO A 200 -10.39 -1.83 -29.71
C PRO A 200 -11.70 -1.70 -28.93
N LYS A 201 -12.82 -1.62 -29.62
CA LYS A 201 -14.14 -1.62 -28.99
C LYS A 201 -14.21 -2.85 -28.08
N PRO A 202 -14.51 -2.71 -26.79
CA PRO A 202 -14.72 -3.87 -25.94
C PRO A 202 -15.87 -4.67 -26.53
N SER A 203 -15.60 -5.91 -26.91
CA SER A 203 -16.67 -6.85 -27.28
C SER A 203 -17.49 -7.11 -26.02
N MET A 204 -18.68 -6.56 -25.97
CA MET A 204 -19.63 -6.86 -24.89
C MET A 204 -19.91 -8.36 -24.92
N PRO A 205 -19.76 -9.07 -23.78
CA PRO A 205 -20.20 -10.45 -23.72
C PRO A 205 -21.72 -10.51 -23.96
N THR A 206 -22.11 -11.33 -24.91
CA THR A 206 -23.53 -11.46 -25.37
C THR A 206 -24.41 -12.26 -24.42
N ALA A 207 -23.95 -12.56 -23.20
CA ALA A 207 -24.78 -13.21 -22.19
C ALA A 207 -24.59 -12.52 -20.83
N PRO A 208 -25.65 -12.27 -20.06
CA PRO A 208 -25.54 -11.75 -18.71
C PRO A 208 -24.88 -12.81 -17.84
N VAL A 209 -23.65 -12.53 -17.38
CA VAL A 209 -23.03 -13.32 -16.32
C VAL A 209 -23.85 -13.08 -15.06
N LYS A 210 -24.56 -14.12 -14.59
CA LYS A 210 -25.22 -14.08 -13.29
C LYS A 210 -24.13 -13.85 -12.22
N ALA A 211 -24.11 -12.65 -11.66
CA ALA A 211 -23.26 -12.36 -10.49
C ALA A 211 -23.65 -13.30 -9.35
N PRO A 212 -22.68 -13.91 -8.64
CA PRO A 212 -23.00 -14.65 -7.43
C PRO A 212 -23.62 -13.69 -6.42
N SER A 213 -24.70 -14.15 -5.76
CA SER A 213 -25.57 -13.36 -4.86
C SER A 213 -24.89 -12.90 -3.55
N SER A 214 -23.58 -12.91 -3.46
CA SER A 214 -22.79 -12.54 -2.27
C SER A 214 -21.75 -11.42 -2.48
N LEU A 215 -21.76 -10.75 -3.63
CA LEU A 215 -20.92 -9.58 -3.83
C LEU A 215 -21.67 -8.32 -3.35
N TYR A 216 -21.51 -7.99 -2.08
CA TYR A 216 -21.76 -6.64 -1.60
C TYR A 216 -20.93 -5.67 -2.46
N SER A 217 -21.57 -4.66 -3.03
CA SER A 217 -20.86 -3.65 -3.81
C SER A 217 -19.87 -2.90 -2.92
N TRP A 218 -18.74 -2.49 -3.47
CA TRP A 218 -17.73 -1.69 -2.77
C TRP A 218 -18.31 -0.39 -2.20
N THR A 219 -19.36 0.15 -2.81
CA THR A 219 -20.10 1.34 -2.37
C THR A 219 -20.84 1.11 -1.06
N ASP A 220 -21.36 -0.10 -0.80
CA ASP A 220 -22.07 -0.40 0.45
C ASP A 220 -21.11 -0.56 1.65
N ARG A 221 -19.85 -0.93 1.41
CA ARG A 221 -18.84 -1.01 2.47
C ARG A 221 -18.30 0.35 2.87
N LEU A 222 -18.21 1.30 1.95
CA LEU A 222 -17.81 2.68 2.25
C LEU A 222 -18.89 3.44 3.03
N ALA A 223 -20.17 3.11 2.86
CA ALA A 223 -21.27 3.73 3.59
C ALA A 223 -21.33 3.30 5.07
N HIS A 224 -20.75 2.16 5.43
CA HIS A 224 -20.72 1.64 6.81
C HIS A 224 -19.40 1.87 7.55
N SER A 225 -18.36 2.32 6.87
CA SER A 225 -17.08 2.67 7.50
C SER A 225 -17.03 4.13 7.95
N ARG A 226 -18.01 4.54 8.79
CA ARG A 226 -17.93 5.81 9.55
C ARG A 226 -16.88 5.79 10.68
N TRP A 227 -15.78 5.08 10.49
CA TRP A 227 -14.75 4.90 11.52
C TRP A 227 -13.35 5.31 11.10
N PHE A 228 -13.21 6.16 10.09
CA PHE A 228 -11.92 6.75 9.74
C PHE A 228 -12.07 8.24 9.44
N ILE A 229 -12.27 9.02 10.48
CA ILE A 229 -11.82 10.40 10.63
C ILE A 229 -11.30 10.55 12.05
#